data_c10b82616fe4bf8b9facf4735cf454eb
#
_entry.id   c10b82616fe4bf8b9facf4735cf454eb
#
_cell.length_a   1.000
_cell.length_b   1.000
_cell.length_c   1.000
_cell.angle_alpha   90.00
_cell.angle_beta   90.00
_cell.angle_gamma   90.00
#
_symmetry.space_group_name_H-M   'P 1'
#
loop_
_entity.id
_entity.type
_entity.pdbx_description
1 polymer ?
#
loop_
_entity_poly.entity_id
_entity_poly.type
_entity_poly.pdbx_seq_one_letter_code
_entity_poly.pdbx_strand_id
1 'polypeptide(L)'
;ALQCGPGAARADADAAAADAAALGRRAAVLDADLALEGDAATLIAACGATLGRPACAVFVSACAGADDAQTIDGAALAAALARNVTAPLALARALADATPDAARDDESLRACAIHVLDQALFHPAPAQLSHALMQAALSRATSALALALAPKVRVAALVRGRAPHADDIAAAACYLANAPGVTGATLTVDGGEHLVPPADGPNE
;
A
#
# COMPACT_ATOMS: atom_id res chain seq x y z
N ALA A 1 -3.13 2.17 13.55
CA ALA A 1 -2.09 1.16 13.81
C ALA A 1 -0.96 1.30 12.78
N LEU A 2 0.24 0.99 13.20
CA LEU A 2 1.44 0.93 12.35
C LEU A 2 1.90 -0.53 12.35
N GLN A 3 2.09 -1.11 11.17
CA GLN A 3 2.62 -2.47 11.07
C GLN A 3 4.15 -2.42 11.08
N CYS A 4 4.77 -3.32 11.82
CA CYS A 4 6.20 -3.53 11.86
C CYS A 4 6.50 -4.99 11.44
N GLY A 5 7.28 -5.17 10.38
CA GLY A 5 7.70 -6.48 9.90
C GLY A 5 9.04 -6.92 10.47
N PRO A 6 9.44 -8.19 10.25
CA PRO A 6 10.76 -8.68 10.63
C PRO A 6 11.85 -7.87 9.94
N GLY A 7 12.86 -7.45 10.70
CA GLY A 7 13.99 -6.66 10.20
C GLY A 7 13.67 -5.20 9.87
N ALA A 8 12.42 -4.76 10.04
CA ALA A 8 12.07 -3.35 9.96
C ALA A 8 12.60 -2.58 11.17
N ALA A 9 12.87 -1.30 10.99
CA ALA A 9 13.28 -0.42 12.08
C ALA A 9 12.10 -0.18 13.03
N ARG A 10 11.94 -1.04 14.04
CA ARG A 10 10.91 -0.90 15.08
C ARG A 10 10.93 0.50 15.68
N ALA A 11 12.11 1.09 15.83
CA ALA A 11 12.29 2.43 16.35
C ALA A 11 11.56 3.50 15.51
N ASP A 12 11.52 3.36 14.18
CA ASP A 12 10.83 4.30 13.31
C ASP A 12 9.31 4.21 13.48
N ALA A 13 8.78 2.98 13.62
CA ALA A 13 7.36 2.76 13.89
C ALA A 13 6.95 3.29 15.27
N ASP A 14 7.79 3.08 16.29
CA ASP A 14 7.56 3.59 17.64
C ASP A 14 7.63 5.13 17.66
N ALA A 15 8.57 5.76 16.92
CA ALA A 15 8.65 7.20 16.78
C ALA A 15 7.39 7.77 16.10
N ALA A 16 6.94 7.18 15.00
CA ALA A 16 5.71 7.62 14.33
C ALA A 16 4.45 7.42 15.21
N ALA A 17 4.42 6.38 16.04
CA ALA A 17 3.35 6.18 17.02
C ALA A 17 3.39 7.25 18.12
N ALA A 18 4.58 7.66 18.59
CA ALA A 18 4.76 8.72 19.56
C ALA A 18 4.33 10.09 18.98
N ASP A 19 4.65 10.38 17.73
CA ASP A 19 4.22 11.60 17.04
C ASP A 19 2.68 11.67 16.94
N ALA A 20 2.04 10.55 16.57
CA ALA A 20 0.60 10.47 16.54
C ALA A 20 -0.02 10.69 17.94
N ALA A 21 0.60 10.12 18.99
CA ALA A 21 0.16 10.32 20.36
C ALA A 21 0.33 11.77 20.85
N ALA A 22 1.41 12.46 20.45
CA ALA A 22 1.64 13.87 20.73
C ALA A 22 0.55 14.76 20.10
N LEU A 23 -0.05 14.33 18.99
CA LEU A 23 -1.19 14.98 18.34
C LEU A 23 -2.54 14.55 18.96
N GLY A 24 -2.54 13.88 20.12
CA GLY A 24 -3.75 13.43 20.83
C GLY A 24 -4.46 12.25 20.15
N ARG A 25 -3.77 11.47 19.30
CA ARG A 25 -4.33 10.31 18.63
C ARG A 25 -3.87 9.01 19.31
N ARG A 26 -4.76 8.03 19.40
CA ARG A 26 -4.35 6.69 19.82
C ARG A 26 -3.53 6.05 18.71
N ALA A 27 -2.38 5.49 19.06
CA ALA A 27 -1.51 4.76 18.14
C ALA A 27 -1.06 3.45 18.76
N ALA A 28 -0.79 2.45 17.93
CA ALA A 28 -0.22 1.18 18.34
C ALA A 28 0.68 0.65 17.22
N VAL A 29 1.81 0.06 17.59
CA VAL A 29 2.67 -0.68 16.68
C VAL A 29 2.34 -2.15 16.83
N LEU A 30 2.01 -2.80 15.71
CA LEU A 30 1.62 -4.20 15.65
C LEU A 30 2.65 -4.98 14.82
N ASP A 31 3.17 -6.07 15.39
CA ASP A 31 4.11 -6.93 14.70
C ASP A 31 3.36 -7.91 13.79
N ALA A 32 3.75 -7.96 12.51
CA ALA A 32 3.23 -8.92 11.53
C ALA A 32 4.22 -9.07 10.37
N ASP A 33 4.45 -10.29 9.90
CA ASP A 33 5.15 -10.54 8.65
C ASP A 33 4.14 -10.78 7.54
N LEU A 34 3.82 -9.73 6.81
CA LEU A 34 2.83 -9.80 5.72
C LEU A 34 3.23 -10.73 4.56
N ALA A 35 4.45 -11.27 4.55
CA ALA A 35 4.83 -12.35 3.63
C ALA A 35 4.30 -13.72 4.06
N LEU A 36 3.86 -13.86 5.31
CA LEU A 36 3.30 -15.09 5.84
C LEU A 36 1.79 -15.16 5.64
N GLU A 37 1.33 -16.36 5.28
CA GLU A 37 -0.11 -16.59 5.12
C GLU A 37 -0.83 -16.43 6.47
N GLY A 38 -1.93 -15.69 6.47
CA GLY A 38 -2.75 -15.45 7.67
C GLY A 38 -2.37 -14.19 8.46
N ASP A 39 -1.15 -13.67 8.34
CA ASP A 39 -0.71 -12.51 9.12
C ASP A 39 -1.51 -11.24 8.81
N ALA A 40 -1.97 -11.07 7.57
CA ALA A 40 -2.84 -9.95 7.22
C ALA A 40 -4.17 -9.97 7.98
N ALA A 41 -4.79 -11.14 8.14
CA ALA A 41 -6.02 -11.29 8.93
C ALA A 41 -5.76 -11.05 10.42
N THR A 42 -4.66 -11.60 10.93
CA THR A 42 -4.21 -11.39 12.32
C THR A 42 -3.96 -9.91 12.60
N LEU A 43 -3.31 -9.18 11.68
CA LEU A 43 -3.05 -7.75 11.82
C LEU A 43 -4.35 -6.93 11.88
N ILE A 44 -5.31 -7.21 11.00
CA ILE A 44 -6.62 -6.54 11.00
C ILE A 44 -7.38 -6.81 12.30
N ALA A 45 -7.37 -8.06 12.77
CA ALA A 45 -8.00 -8.44 14.03
C ALA A 45 -7.34 -7.76 15.24
N ALA A 46 -6.01 -7.73 15.31
CA ALA A 46 -5.25 -7.06 16.36
C ALA A 46 -5.49 -5.55 16.37
N CYS A 47 -5.55 -4.92 15.19
CA CYS A 47 -5.94 -3.52 15.07
C CYS A 47 -7.35 -3.29 15.63
N GLY A 48 -8.30 -4.15 15.27
CA GLY A 48 -9.67 -4.10 15.76
C GLY A 48 -9.77 -4.19 17.28
N ALA A 49 -9.01 -5.09 17.90
CA ALA A 49 -8.99 -5.30 19.35
C ALA A 49 -8.35 -4.11 20.09
N THR A 50 -7.33 -3.48 19.51
CA THR A 50 -6.53 -2.43 20.16
C THR A 50 -7.09 -1.03 19.95
N LEU A 51 -7.50 -0.70 18.74
CA LEU A 51 -7.87 0.66 18.32
C LEU A 51 -9.31 0.79 17.83
N GLY A 52 -9.97 -0.33 17.58
CA GLY A 52 -11.28 -0.42 16.95
C GLY A 52 -11.16 -0.84 15.47
N ARG A 53 -12.29 -1.17 14.86
CA ARG A 53 -12.36 -1.63 13.47
C ARG A 53 -11.64 -0.65 12.53
N PRO A 54 -10.65 -1.09 11.76
CA PRO A 54 -9.99 -0.22 10.80
C PRO A 54 -10.97 0.19 9.69
N ALA A 55 -11.07 1.48 9.43
CA ALA A 55 -11.84 2.03 8.31
C ALA A 55 -10.98 2.24 7.07
N CYS A 56 -9.66 2.28 7.24
CA CYS A 56 -8.72 2.43 6.13
C CYS A 56 -7.45 1.60 6.40
N ALA A 57 -6.97 0.93 5.36
CA ALA A 57 -5.66 0.29 5.33
C ALA A 57 -4.81 0.92 4.22
N VAL A 58 -3.64 1.44 4.58
CA VAL A 58 -2.68 1.99 3.62
C VAL A 58 -1.49 1.04 3.54
N PHE A 59 -1.21 0.54 2.36
CA PHE A 59 -0.06 -0.30 2.08
C PHE A 59 0.96 0.49 1.26
N VAL A 60 2.19 0.57 1.76
CA VAL A 60 3.30 1.21 1.06
C VAL A 60 4.22 0.11 0.53
N SER A 61 4.37 0.04 -0.79
CA SER A 61 5.25 -0.95 -1.42
C SER A 61 6.71 -0.68 -1.06
N ALA A 62 7.44 -1.76 -0.77
CA ALA A 62 8.88 -1.69 -0.50
C ALA A 62 9.68 -2.03 -1.76
N CYS A 63 10.86 -1.42 -1.91
CA CYS A 63 11.78 -1.78 -2.99
C CYS A 63 12.23 -3.24 -2.85
N ALA A 64 12.29 -3.96 -3.97
CA ALA A 64 12.69 -5.37 -4.00
C ALA A 64 14.20 -5.60 -4.10
N GLY A 65 14.99 -4.55 -4.14
CA GLY A 65 16.42 -4.64 -4.44
C GLY A 65 16.74 -4.37 -5.91
N ALA A 66 17.99 -4.47 -6.28
CA ALA A 66 18.47 -4.31 -7.65
C ALA A 66 18.56 -5.68 -8.34
N ASP A 67 17.94 -5.79 -9.50
CA ASP A 67 18.01 -6.95 -10.39
C ASP A 67 17.69 -6.53 -11.83
N ASP A 68 18.17 -7.29 -12.79
CA ASP A 68 17.93 -7.06 -14.20
C ASP A 68 17.60 -8.39 -14.93
N ALA A 69 17.45 -8.32 -16.25
CA ALA A 69 17.13 -9.50 -17.07
C ALA A 69 18.19 -10.62 -17.02
N GLN A 70 19.40 -10.35 -16.55
CA GLN A 70 20.50 -11.32 -16.47
C GLN A 70 20.69 -11.84 -15.04
N THR A 71 20.30 -11.05 -14.04
CA THR A 71 20.53 -11.36 -12.63
C THR A 71 19.29 -11.72 -11.85
N ILE A 72 18.10 -11.68 -12.49
CA ILE A 72 16.83 -12.02 -11.84
C ILE A 72 16.86 -13.44 -11.28
N ASP A 73 16.54 -13.55 -9.99
CA ASP A 73 16.43 -14.81 -9.28
C ASP A 73 14.98 -15.14 -8.96
N GLY A 74 14.53 -16.35 -9.30
CA GLY A 74 13.13 -16.74 -9.14
C GLY A 74 12.66 -16.80 -7.68
N ALA A 75 13.53 -17.17 -6.74
CA ALA A 75 13.18 -17.22 -5.32
C ALA A 75 13.08 -15.81 -4.74
N ALA A 76 14.02 -14.93 -5.12
CA ALA A 76 13.98 -13.51 -4.72
C ALA A 76 12.74 -12.81 -5.29
N LEU A 77 12.41 -13.05 -6.56
CA LEU A 77 11.19 -12.54 -7.19
C LEU A 77 9.92 -13.06 -6.48
N ALA A 78 9.85 -14.34 -6.15
CA ALA A 78 8.71 -14.91 -5.43
C ALA A 78 8.53 -14.27 -4.05
N ALA A 79 9.63 -14.07 -3.30
CA ALA A 79 9.60 -13.39 -2.01
C ALA A 79 9.19 -11.91 -2.13
N ALA A 80 9.62 -11.24 -3.18
CA ALA A 80 9.25 -9.87 -3.48
C ALA A 80 7.76 -9.75 -3.84
N LEU A 81 7.24 -10.65 -4.66
CA LEU A 81 5.82 -10.75 -5.00
C LEU A 81 4.95 -11.05 -3.77
N ALA A 82 5.41 -11.95 -2.89
CA ALA A 82 4.69 -12.26 -1.66
C ALA A 82 4.48 -11.00 -0.81
N ARG A 83 5.53 -10.21 -0.60
CA ARG A 83 5.46 -8.98 0.21
C ARG A 83 4.71 -7.83 -0.45
N ASN A 84 4.89 -7.63 -1.76
CA ASN A 84 4.44 -6.41 -2.42
C ASN A 84 3.18 -6.58 -3.27
N VAL A 85 2.77 -7.82 -3.52
CA VAL A 85 1.53 -8.11 -4.27
C VAL A 85 0.59 -8.96 -3.41
N THR A 86 1.01 -10.15 -2.97
CA THR A 86 0.12 -11.05 -2.23
C THR A 86 -0.33 -10.44 -0.89
N ALA A 87 0.59 -9.82 -0.15
CA ALA A 87 0.29 -9.21 1.14
C ALA A 87 -0.79 -8.11 1.07
N PRO A 88 -0.70 -7.08 0.18
CA PRO A 88 -1.76 -6.09 0.07
C PRO A 88 -3.09 -6.66 -0.40
N LEU A 89 -3.11 -7.71 -1.24
CA LEU A 89 -4.33 -8.41 -1.60
C LEU A 89 -4.96 -9.10 -0.39
N ALA A 90 -4.16 -9.80 0.41
CA ALA A 90 -4.61 -10.44 1.64
C ALA A 90 -5.11 -9.41 2.66
N LEU A 91 -4.42 -8.27 2.77
CA LEU A 91 -4.82 -7.18 3.66
C LEU A 91 -6.17 -6.56 3.23
N ALA A 92 -6.37 -6.31 1.94
CA ALA A 92 -7.63 -5.79 1.42
C ALA A 92 -8.80 -6.78 1.64
N ARG A 93 -8.55 -8.09 1.48
CA ARG A 93 -9.50 -9.14 1.80
C ARG A 93 -9.84 -9.17 3.29
N ALA A 94 -8.83 -9.18 4.16
CA ALA A 94 -9.03 -9.18 5.61
C ALA A 94 -9.79 -7.93 6.09
N LEU A 95 -9.54 -6.77 5.47
CA LEU A 95 -10.31 -5.56 5.71
C LEU A 95 -11.78 -5.73 5.30
N ALA A 96 -12.04 -6.37 4.16
CA ALA A 96 -13.40 -6.63 3.70
C ALA A 96 -14.14 -7.62 4.61
N ASP A 97 -13.45 -8.65 5.10
CA ASP A 97 -14.00 -9.62 6.04
C ASP A 97 -14.35 -8.96 7.39
N ALA A 98 -13.53 -8.00 7.85
CA ALA A 98 -13.78 -7.21 9.07
C ALA A 98 -14.83 -6.09 8.88
N THR A 99 -15.19 -5.76 7.65
CA THR A 99 -16.20 -4.74 7.35
C THR A 99 -17.59 -5.38 7.38
N PRO A 100 -18.55 -4.85 8.17
CA PRO A 100 -19.87 -5.47 8.31
C PRO A 100 -20.66 -5.48 7.00
N ASP A 101 -21.54 -6.42 6.83
CA ASP A 101 -22.39 -6.52 5.62
C ASP A 101 -23.32 -5.32 5.45
N ALA A 102 -23.71 -4.67 6.54
CA ALA A 102 -24.48 -3.42 6.50
C ALA A 102 -23.76 -2.29 5.70
N ALA A 103 -22.43 -2.36 5.54
CA ALA A 103 -21.67 -1.42 4.71
C ALA A 103 -22.08 -1.46 3.21
N ARG A 104 -22.82 -2.48 2.78
CA ARG A 104 -23.37 -2.52 1.42
C ARG A 104 -24.36 -1.39 1.18
N ASP A 105 -25.16 -1.09 2.21
CA ASP A 105 -26.26 -0.11 2.16
C ASP A 105 -25.91 1.16 2.94
N ASP A 106 -25.05 1.07 3.95
CA ASP A 106 -24.61 2.20 4.77
C ASP A 106 -23.18 2.60 4.42
N GLU A 107 -23.05 3.72 3.73
CA GLU A 107 -21.77 4.26 3.27
C GLU A 107 -20.81 4.63 4.43
N SER A 108 -21.34 5.02 5.58
CA SER A 108 -20.55 5.38 6.76
C SER A 108 -19.79 4.21 7.36
N LEU A 109 -20.20 2.98 7.07
CA LEU A 109 -19.55 1.74 7.50
C LEU A 109 -18.49 1.21 6.54
N ARG A 110 -18.43 1.76 5.32
CA ARG A 110 -17.50 1.32 4.28
C ARG A 110 -16.06 1.54 4.69
N ALA A 111 -15.19 0.67 4.21
CA ALA A 111 -13.76 0.78 4.38
C ALA A 111 -13.05 1.17 3.07
N CYS A 112 -11.76 1.52 3.19
CA CYS A 112 -10.92 1.87 2.05
C CYS A 112 -9.55 1.19 2.17
N ALA A 113 -9.07 0.57 1.09
CA ALA A 113 -7.69 0.13 0.95
C ALA A 113 -6.96 1.04 -0.04
N ILE A 114 -5.78 1.51 0.33
CA ILE A 114 -4.96 2.40 -0.49
C ILE A 114 -3.60 1.75 -0.72
N HIS A 115 -3.24 1.53 -1.98
CA HIS A 115 -1.93 1.02 -2.37
C HIS A 115 -1.04 2.19 -2.80
N VAL A 116 0.05 2.42 -2.07
CA VAL A 116 1.03 3.45 -2.43
C VAL A 116 2.11 2.82 -3.30
N LEU A 117 2.13 3.24 -4.54
CA LEU A 117 3.05 2.84 -5.60
C LEU A 117 4.10 3.95 -5.82
N ASP A 118 5.04 3.71 -6.72
CA ASP A 118 6.05 4.70 -7.10
C ASP A 118 6.27 4.81 -8.62
N GLN A 119 7.26 5.59 -9.02
CA GLN A 119 7.56 5.93 -10.41
C GLN A 119 7.97 4.73 -11.27
N ALA A 120 8.36 3.60 -10.70
CA ALA A 120 8.65 2.39 -11.47
C ALA A 120 7.41 1.86 -12.22
N LEU A 121 6.21 2.32 -11.85
CA LEU A 121 4.97 2.04 -12.60
C LEU A 121 4.99 2.66 -14.00
N PHE A 122 5.53 3.89 -14.14
CA PHE A 122 5.53 4.66 -15.37
C PHE A 122 6.89 4.59 -16.09
N HIS A 123 7.96 4.59 -15.31
CA HIS A 123 9.35 4.62 -15.78
C HIS A 123 10.13 3.46 -15.18
N PRO A 124 9.94 2.23 -15.70
CA PRO A 124 10.64 1.06 -15.21
C PRO A 124 12.15 1.20 -15.46
N ALA A 125 12.95 1.02 -14.42
CA ALA A 125 14.40 1.01 -14.53
C ALA A 125 14.88 -0.41 -14.89
N PRO A 126 15.75 -0.59 -15.92
CA PRO A 126 16.26 -1.89 -16.30
C PRO A 126 16.94 -2.66 -15.16
N ALA A 127 17.57 -1.95 -14.22
CA ALA A 127 18.23 -2.52 -13.04
C ALA A 127 17.29 -2.73 -11.84
N GLN A 128 15.97 -2.66 -12.03
CA GLN A 128 14.94 -2.89 -11.02
C GLN A 128 13.74 -3.65 -11.61
N LEU A 129 14.02 -4.73 -12.33
CA LEU A 129 13.01 -5.49 -13.08
C LEU A 129 11.91 -6.06 -12.17
N SER A 130 12.29 -6.76 -11.10
CA SER A 130 11.31 -7.29 -10.13
C SER A 130 10.47 -6.19 -9.51
N HIS A 131 11.05 -5.02 -9.20
CA HIS A 131 10.32 -3.89 -8.65
C HIS A 131 9.28 -3.35 -9.63
N ALA A 132 9.66 -3.15 -10.89
CA ALA A 132 8.74 -2.69 -11.93
C ALA A 132 7.58 -3.69 -12.15
N LEU A 133 7.87 -5.00 -12.14
CA LEU A 133 6.85 -6.04 -12.24
C LEU A 133 5.84 -5.98 -11.09
N MET A 134 6.31 -5.78 -9.86
CA MET A 134 5.44 -5.67 -8.68
C MET A 134 4.56 -4.42 -8.72
N GLN A 135 5.11 -3.28 -9.13
CA GLN A 135 4.36 -2.05 -9.27
C GLN A 135 3.22 -2.19 -10.29
N ALA A 136 3.51 -2.78 -11.45
CA ALA A 136 2.52 -3.06 -12.48
C ALA A 136 1.45 -4.06 -12.00
N ALA A 137 1.86 -5.13 -11.33
CA ALA A 137 0.95 -6.14 -10.79
C ALA A 137 0.01 -5.55 -9.74
N LEU A 138 0.54 -4.78 -8.77
CA LEU A 138 -0.26 -4.18 -7.70
C LEU A 138 -1.20 -3.09 -8.25
N SER A 139 -0.75 -2.30 -9.22
CA SER A 139 -1.60 -1.33 -9.91
C SER A 139 -2.80 -2.00 -10.58
N ARG A 140 -2.57 -3.11 -11.28
CA ARG A 140 -3.67 -3.87 -11.92
C ARG A 140 -4.58 -4.52 -10.90
N ALA A 141 -4.00 -5.07 -9.84
CA ALA A 141 -4.76 -5.67 -8.73
C ALA A 141 -5.66 -4.64 -8.04
N THR A 142 -5.26 -3.37 -7.93
CA THR A 142 -6.08 -2.28 -7.38
C THR A 142 -7.43 -2.18 -8.10
N SER A 143 -7.43 -2.15 -9.43
CA SER A 143 -8.67 -2.07 -10.21
C SER A 143 -9.54 -3.32 -10.07
N ALA A 144 -8.91 -4.51 -10.04
CA ALA A 144 -9.62 -5.77 -9.88
C ALA A 144 -10.25 -5.90 -8.49
N LEU A 145 -9.52 -5.53 -7.43
CA LEU A 145 -10.03 -5.52 -6.06
C LEU A 145 -11.12 -4.49 -5.87
N ALA A 146 -11.00 -3.30 -6.46
CA ALA A 146 -12.05 -2.29 -6.41
C ALA A 146 -13.39 -2.82 -6.93
N LEU A 147 -13.35 -3.58 -8.02
CA LEU A 147 -14.54 -4.22 -8.58
C LEU A 147 -15.06 -5.37 -7.70
N ALA A 148 -14.14 -6.20 -7.18
CA ALA A 148 -14.50 -7.40 -6.42
C ALA A 148 -15.03 -7.10 -5.01
N LEU A 149 -14.53 -6.04 -4.36
CA LEU A 149 -14.86 -5.71 -2.97
C LEU A 149 -15.95 -4.64 -2.82
N ALA A 150 -16.37 -4.03 -3.93
CA ALA A 150 -17.46 -3.06 -3.91
C ALA A 150 -18.78 -3.72 -3.46
N PRO A 151 -19.66 -2.97 -2.79
CA PRO A 151 -19.50 -1.61 -2.29
C PRO A 151 -18.87 -1.53 -0.88
N LYS A 152 -18.59 -2.67 -0.23
CA LYS A 152 -18.11 -2.74 1.17
C LYS A 152 -16.76 -2.06 1.38
N VAL A 153 -15.83 -2.29 0.44
CA VAL A 153 -14.48 -1.73 0.49
C VAL A 153 -14.16 -1.05 -0.84
N ARG A 154 -13.76 0.20 -0.74
CA ARG A 154 -13.17 0.94 -1.86
C ARG A 154 -11.69 0.62 -1.93
N VAL A 155 -11.15 0.48 -3.12
CA VAL A 155 -9.71 0.27 -3.31
C VAL A 155 -9.20 1.32 -4.29
N ALA A 156 -8.13 2.00 -3.92
CA ALA A 156 -7.50 3.02 -4.76
C ALA A 156 -5.97 2.88 -4.71
N ALA A 157 -5.30 3.44 -5.68
CA ALA A 157 -3.85 3.57 -5.67
C ALA A 157 -3.43 5.04 -5.60
N LEU A 158 -2.25 5.26 -5.04
CA LEU A 158 -1.57 6.53 -5.01
C LEU A 158 -0.14 6.30 -5.53
N VAL A 159 0.29 7.06 -6.53
CA VAL A 159 1.66 6.98 -7.06
C VAL A 159 2.45 8.18 -6.57
N ARG A 160 3.54 7.92 -5.85
CA ARG A 160 4.45 8.95 -5.34
C ARG A 160 5.63 9.18 -6.30
N GLY A 161 6.13 10.41 -6.34
CA GLY A 161 7.37 10.76 -7.03
C GLY A 161 8.63 10.22 -6.33
N ARG A 162 9.79 10.41 -6.96
CA ARG A 162 11.11 10.06 -6.41
C ARG A 162 11.49 10.96 -5.23
N ALA A 163 11.14 12.24 -5.30
CA ALA A 163 11.26 13.20 -4.19
C ALA A 163 9.86 13.43 -3.60
N PRO A 164 9.37 12.55 -2.72
CA PRO A 164 8.00 12.64 -2.24
C PRO A 164 7.82 13.85 -1.32
N HIS A 165 6.82 14.64 -1.63
CA HIS A 165 6.27 15.62 -0.70
C HIS A 165 5.38 14.86 0.29
N ALA A 166 5.90 14.53 1.47
CA ALA A 166 5.22 13.67 2.44
C ALA A 166 3.83 14.19 2.83
N ASP A 167 3.69 15.52 3.00
CA ASP A 167 2.43 16.16 3.34
C ASP A 167 1.38 16.01 2.23
N ASP A 168 1.78 16.14 0.96
CA ASP A 168 0.87 15.99 -0.19
C ASP A 168 0.42 14.53 -0.33
N ILE A 169 1.33 13.58 -0.09
CA ILE A 169 1.00 12.14 -0.08
C ILE A 169 0.03 11.82 1.05
N ALA A 170 0.25 12.36 2.24
CA ALA A 170 -0.64 12.18 3.38
C ALA A 170 -2.01 12.81 3.11
N ALA A 171 -2.05 14.04 2.55
CA ALA A 171 -3.29 14.70 2.17
C ALA A 171 -4.08 13.92 1.11
N ALA A 172 -3.39 13.40 0.09
CA ALA A 172 -3.98 12.55 -0.94
C ALA A 172 -4.53 11.24 -0.37
N ALA A 173 -3.81 10.59 0.53
CA ALA A 173 -4.28 9.37 1.22
C ALA A 173 -5.52 9.68 2.08
N CYS A 174 -5.53 10.78 2.83
CA CYS A 174 -6.69 11.24 3.58
C CYS A 174 -7.89 11.55 2.67
N TYR A 175 -7.66 12.19 1.54
CA TYR A 175 -8.71 12.42 0.55
C TYR A 175 -9.31 11.10 0.06
N LEU A 176 -8.50 10.16 -0.41
CA LEU A 176 -8.97 8.85 -0.90
C LEU A 176 -9.72 8.06 0.20
N ALA A 177 -9.23 8.12 1.44
CA ALA A 177 -9.89 7.47 2.57
C ALA A 177 -11.30 8.02 2.82
N ASN A 178 -11.52 9.32 2.60
CA ASN A 178 -12.78 10.02 2.90
C ASN A 178 -13.67 10.30 1.68
N ALA A 179 -13.26 9.93 0.46
CA ALA A 179 -13.99 10.19 -0.76
C ALA A 179 -14.85 8.97 -1.18
N PRO A 180 -16.15 8.91 -0.80
CA PRO A 180 -16.98 7.72 -0.99
C PRO A 180 -17.20 7.38 -2.47
N GLY A 181 -17.19 8.35 -3.35
CA GLY A 181 -17.35 8.15 -4.79
C GLY A 181 -16.09 7.68 -5.52
N VAL A 182 -14.94 7.51 -4.82
CA VAL A 182 -13.67 7.17 -5.47
C VAL A 182 -13.29 5.72 -5.16
N THR A 183 -13.27 4.87 -6.19
CA THR A 183 -12.75 3.50 -6.15
C THR A 183 -12.17 3.12 -7.51
N GLY A 184 -11.17 2.22 -7.53
CA GLY A 184 -10.48 1.80 -8.76
C GLY A 184 -9.58 2.87 -9.39
N ALA A 185 -9.49 4.05 -8.79
CA ALA A 185 -8.71 5.16 -9.28
C ALA A 185 -7.24 5.07 -8.85
N THR A 186 -6.37 5.63 -9.68
CA THR A 186 -4.96 5.88 -9.35
C THR A 186 -4.74 7.39 -9.33
N LEU A 187 -4.33 7.92 -8.18
CA LEU A 187 -3.99 9.33 -8.01
C LEU A 187 -2.47 9.50 -8.01
N THR A 188 -1.95 10.29 -8.93
CA THR A 188 -0.51 10.56 -9.03
C THR A 188 -0.17 11.84 -8.28
N VAL A 189 0.82 11.74 -7.36
CA VAL A 189 1.31 12.83 -6.51
C VAL A 189 2.83 12.88 -6.65
N ASP A 190 3.31 13.43 -7.77
CA ASP A 190 4.71 13.38 -8.18
C ASP A 190 5.22 14.68 -8.82
N GLY A 191 4.44 15.76 -8.72
CA GLY A 191 4.79 17.04 -9.34
C GLY A 191 4.85 17.02 -10.86
N GLY A 192 4.25 16.01 -11.51
CA GLY A 192 4.28 15.83 -12.96
C GLY A 192 5.48 15.03 -13.47
N GLU A 193 6.24 14.39 -12.57
CA GLU A 193 7.42 13.59 -12.94
C GLU A 193 7.07 12.51 -13.99
N HIS A 194 5.90 11.87 -13.88
CA HIS A 194 5.45 10.85 -14.85
C HIS A 194 5.19 11.37 -16.25
N LEU A 195 5.03 12.68 -16.42
CA LEU A 195 4.79 13.32 -17.73
C LEU A 195 6.11 13.64 -18.48
N VAL A 196 7.22 13.61 -17.76
CA VAL A 196 8.54 13.89 -18.33
C VAL A 196 9.15 12.56 -18.78
N PRO A 197 9.56 12.41 -20.06
CA PRO A 197 10.30 11.24 -20.47
C PRO A 197 11.52 11.04 -19.56
N PRO A 198 11.89 9.80 -19.21
CA PRO A 198 13.14 9.57 -18.51
C PRO A 198 14.26 10.24 -19.31
N ALA A 199 15.11 10.99 -18.61
CA ALA A 199 16.30 11.54 -19.25
C ALA A 199 17.04 10.37 -19.91
N ASP A 200 17.31 10.48 -21.21
CA ASP A 200 18.08 9.47 -21.93
C ASP A 200 19.36 9.21 -21.10
N GLY A 201 19.42 8.02 -20.51
CA GLY A 201 20.66 7.56 -19.91
C GLY A 201 21.73 7.57 -21.00
N PRO A 202 23.02 7.71 -20.66
CA PRO A 202 24.04 7.73 -21.68
C PRO A 202 23.88 6.48 -22.55
N ASN A 203 23.58 6.70 -23.82
CA ASN A 203 23.79 5.72 -24.87
C ASN A 203 25.31 5.50 -24.95
N GLU A 204 25.85 4.54 -24.18
CA GLU A 204 27.14 3.93 -24.45
C GLU A 204 27.11 2.43 -24.12
#